data_8acbea0985b064203e3134403b7567b2
#
_entry.id   8acbea0985b064203e3134403b7567b2
#
_cell.length_a   1.000
_cell.length_b   1.000
_cell.length_c   1.000
_cell.angle_alpha   90.00
_cell.angle_beta   90.00
_cell.angle_gamma   90.00
#
_symmetry.space_group_name_H-M   'P 1'
#
loop_
_entity.id
_entity.type
_entity.pdbx_description
1 polymer ?
#
loop_
_entity_poly.entity_id
_entity_poly.type
_entity_poly.pdbx_seq_one_letter_code
_entity_poly.pdbx_strand_id
1 'polypeptide(L)'
;MGVFNFKGFKRSNDVTVDKSTLRMLTETGGMAGITWSGISSLKNSDVFTAIDIISKDIASTTIKFNDKDSYLDADKKILKLLNKRPNAHLDAWHFKYIIVANMLLNGNSYIEIVRDENGDPD
;
A
#
# COMPACT_ATOMS: atom_id res chain seq x y z
N MET A 1 1.77 19.26 46.79
CA MET A 1 2.52 18.76 45.63
C MET A 1 2.40 17.24 45.61
N GLY A 2 1.42 16.72 44.90
CA GLY A 2 1.17 15.29 44.79
C GLY A 2 2.03 14.67 43.69
N VAL A 3 2.96 13.81 44.09
CA VAL A 3 3.75 13.01 43.18
C VAL A 3 2.84 11.92 42.58
N PHE A 4 2.50 12.03 41.31
CA PHE A 4 1.77 11.00 40.57
C PHE A 4 2.73 9.81 40.38
N ASN A 5 2.56 8.79 41.19
CA ASN A 5 3.31 7.54 41.09
C ASN A 5 2.67 6.69 39.95
N PHE A 6 3.21 6.77 38.75
CA PHE A 6 2.85 5.89 37.66
C PHE A 6 3.37 4.49 37.96
N LYS A 7 2.56 3.68 38.64
CA LYS A 7 2.81 2.23 38.71
C LYS A 7 2.88 1.69 37.30
N GLY A 8 4.08 1.30 36.90
CA GLY A 8 4.37 0.81 35.55
C GLY A 8 3.37 -0.26 35.14
N PHE A 9 2.76 -0.02 34.01
CA PHE A 9 1.98 -1.02 33.27
C PHE A 9 2.95 -2.17 32.98
N LYS A 10 2.84 -3.26 33.75
CA LYS A 10 3.58 -4.49 33.48
C LYS A 10 3.15 -4.95 32.11
N ARG A 11 3.96 -4.71 31.08
CA ARG A 11 3.82 -5.38 29.79
C ARG A 11 3.85 -6.87 30.08
N SER A 12 2.74 -7.54 29.94
CA SER A 12 2.64 -8.99 29.86
C SER A 12 3.23 -9.40 28.50
N ASN A 13 4.56 -9.29 28.38
CA ASN A 13 5.28 -9.65 27.16
C ASN A 13 5.81 -11.07 27.20
N ASP A 14 5.40 -11.86 28.17
CA ASP A 14 5.65 -13.29 28.15
C ASP A 14 4.38 -14.02 27.65
N VAL A 15 3.97 -13.70 26.42
CA VAL A 15 3.33 -14.72 25.60
C VAL A 15 4.47 -15.65 25.19
N THR A 16 4.87 -16.52 26.10
CA THR A 16 5.64 -17.71 25.75
C THR A 16 4.74 -18.54 24.85
N VAL A 17 4.87 -18.34 23.54
CA VAL A 17 4.25 -19.23 22.56
C VAL A 17 4.84 -20.58 22.85
N ASP A 18 4.02 -21.48 23.39
CA ASP A 18 4.43 -22.84 23.73
C ASP A 18 5.07 -23.49 22.48
N LYS A 19 6.16 -24.24 22.72
CA LYS A 19 6.89 -24.93 21.65
C LYS A 19 5.97 -25.78 20.76
N SER A 20 4.89 -26.33 21.33
CA SER A 20 3.88 -27.08 20.57
C SER A 20 3.10 -26.18 19.60
N THR A 21 2.73 -24.98 20.03
CA THR A 21 2.04 -23.98 19.19
C THR A 21 2.97 -23.46 18.10
N LEU A 22 4.25 -23.21 18.44
CA LEU A 22 5.25 -22.80 17.46
C LEU A 22 5.50 -23.90 16.41
N ARG A 23 5.56 -25.13 16.85
CA ARG A 23 5.71 -26.30 16.01
C ARG A 23 4.49 -26.54 15.13
N MET A 24 3.29 -26.35 15.67
CA MET A 24 2.03 -26.39 14.94
C MET A 24 1.95 -25.29 13.89
N LEU A 25 2.44 -24.10 14.18
CA LEU A 25 2.54 -22.97 13.23
C LEU A 25 3.59 -23.21 12.14
N THR A 26 4.66 -23.96 12.45
CA THR A 26 5.77 -24.21 11.51
C THR A 26 5.66 -25.54 10.77
N GLU A 27 5.12 -26.60 11.40
CA GLU A 27 5.10 -27.95 10.84
C GLU A 27 3.77 -28.34 10.19
N THR A 28 2.65 -27.76 10.58
CA THR A 28 1.34 -28.08 9.98
C THR A 28 1.12 -27.44 8.63
N GLY A 29 2.17 -27.13 7.85
CA GLY A 29 2.01 -26.74 6.45
C GLY A 29 0.95 -25.67 6.17
N GLY A 30 0.12 -25.39 7.16
CA GLY A 30 -0.95 -24.41 7.09
C GLY A 30 -0.42 -22.98 7.06
N MET A 31 0.77 -22.76 7.60
CA MET A 31 1.46 -21.46 7.53
C MET A 31 2.86 -21.54 6.95
N ALA A 32 3.56 -22.67 7.05
CA ALA A 32 4.93 -22.80 6.53
C ALA A 32 5.02 -22.90 5.00
N GLY A 33 3.91 -23.12 4.31
CA GLY A 33 3.84 -23.12 2.85
C GLY A 33 3.09 -21.92 2.27
N ILE A 34 2.52 -21.05 3.11
CA ILE A 34 1.84 -19.85 2.64
C ILE A 34 2.81 -18.68 2.82
N THR A 35 3.59 -18.40 1.79
CA THR A 35 4.22 -17.09 1.64
C THR A 35 3.09 -16.09 1.49
N TRP A 36 2.79 -15.35 2.55
CA TRP A 36 1.81 -14.26 2.57
C TRP A 36 2.31 -13.03 1.79
N SER A 37 3.12 -13.26 0.78
CA SER A 37 3.70 -12.22 -0.05
C SER A 37 3.22 -12.35 -1.50
N GLY A 38 3.00 -11.21 -2.11
CA GLY A 38 2.61 -11.14 -3.51
C GLY A 38 1.22 -11.71 -3.80
N ILE A 39 1.03 -12.13 -5.03
CA ILE A 39 -0.26 -12.61 -5.56
C ILE A 39 -0.81 -13.81 -4.80
N SER A 40 0.04 -14.62 -4.17
CA SER A 40 -0.40 -15.79 -3.40
C SER A 40 -1.26 -15.43 -2.19
N SER A 41 -1.06 -14.27 -1.59
CA SER A 41 -1.85 -13.79 -0.47
C SER A 41 -3.29 -13.44 -0.86
N LEU A 42 -3.57 -13.17 -2.12
CA LEU A 42 -4.92 -12.92 -2.63
C LEU A 42 -5.83 -14.15 -2.62
N LYS A 43 -5.29 -15.35 -2.37
CA LYS A 43 -6.09 -16.57 -2.17
C LYS A 43 -6.86 -16.54 -0.84
N ASN A 44 -6.43 -15.71 0.11
CA ASN A 44 -7.18 -15.47 1.33
C ASN A 44 -8.19 -14.35 1.08
N SER A 45 -9.49 -14.64 1.29
CA SER A 45 -10.58 -13.70 1.03
C SER A 45 -10.49 -12.44 1.88
N ASP A 46 -10.03 -12.56 3.13
CA ASP A 46 -9.93 -11.43 4.05
C ASP A 46 -8.79 -10.49 3.63
N VAL A 47 -7.65 -11.05 3.22
CA VAL A 47 -6.53 -10.28 2.68
C VAL A 47 -6.92 -9.59 1.38
N PHE A 48 -7.58 -10.33 0.48
CA PHE A 48 -8.09 -9.74 -0.77
C PHE A 48 -9.04 -8.58 -0.49
N THR A 49 -10.01 -8.78 0.40
CA THR A 49 -11.00 -7.74 0.75
C THR A 49 -10.33 -6.50 1.35
N ALA A 50 -9.38 -6.69 2.26
CA ALA A 50 -8.65 -5.57 2.86
C ALA A 50 -7.86 -4.75 1.82
N ILE A 51 -7.12 -5.43 0.94
CA ILE A 51 -6.36 -4.78 -0.13
C ILE A 51 -7.29 -4.06 -1.11
N ASP A 52 -8.40 -4.70 -1.48
CA ASP A 52 -9.39 -4.14 -2.40
C ASP A 52 -10.03 -2.86 -1.86
N ILE A 53 -10.44 -2.86 -0.60
CA ILE A 53 -11.02 -1.68 0.05
C ILE A 53 -10.01 -0.54 0.10
N ILE A 54 -8.80 -0.77 0.61
CA ILE A 54 -7.77 0.27 0.75
C ILE A 54 -7.40 0.83 -0.63
N SER A 55 -7.22 -0.05 -1.62
CA SER A 55 -6.84 0.36 -2.97
C SER A 55 -7.94 1.18 -3.65
N LYS A 56 -9.21 0.84 -3.46
CA LYS A 56 -10.36 1.58 -3.97
C LYS A 56 -10.49 2.95 -3.35
N ASP A 57 -10.33 3.03 -2.03
CA ASP A 57 -10.43 4.29 -1.30
C ASP A 57 -9.36 5.26 -1.77
N ILE A 58 -8.10 4.82 -1.86
CA ILE A 58 -7.00 5.66 -2.35
C ILE A 58 -7.16 6.00 -3.83
N ALA A 59 -7.58 5.05 -4.68
CA ALA A 59 -7.81 5.28 -6.10
C ALA A 59 -8.86 6.36 -6.37
N SER A 60 -9.83 6.49 -5.47
CA SER A 60 -10.91 7.48 -5.56
C SER A 60 -10.45 8.89 -5.16
N THR A 61 -9.29 9.05 -4.55
CA THR A 61 -8.76 10.35 -4.16
C THR A 61 -8.20 11.13 -5.34
N THR A 62 -8.29 12.45 -5.28
CA THR A 62 -7.70 13.35 -6.27
C THR A 62 -6.34 13.82 -5.81
N ILE A 63 -5.32 13.66 -6.65
CA ILE A 63 -3.97 14.18 -6.40
C ILE A 63 -3.95 15.69 -6.68
N LYS A 64 -3.42 16.46 -5.73
CA LYS A 64 -3.27 17.92 -5.84
C LYS A 64 -1.87 18.32 -5.39
N PHE A 65 -1.31 19.35 -6.00
CA PHE A 65 -0.14 20.00 -5.45
C PHE A 65 -0.54 20.87 -4.24
N ASN A 66 0.33 20.91 -3.25
CA ASN A 66 0.07 21.68 -2.03
C ASN A 66 0.31 23.20 -2.20
N ASP A 67 1.11 23.57 -3.19
CA ASP A 67 1.45 24.97 -3.44
C ASP A 67 0.45 25.59 -4.45
N LYS A 68 -0.31 26.58 -3.98
CA LYS A 68 -1.36 27.20 -4.78
C LYS A 68 -0.84 28.26 -5.76
N ASP A 69 0.38 28.74 -5.58
CA ASP A 69 0.85 29.96 -6.24
C ASP A 69 1.82 29.71 -7.41
N SER A 70 2.20 28.47 -7.68
CA SER A 70 3.21 28.16 -8.72
C SER A 70 2.88 26.91 -9.54
N TYR A 71 1.71 26.88 -10.15
CA TYR A 71 1.44 25.85 -11.16
C TYR A 71 2.14 26.21 -12.47
N LEU A 72 3.31 25.65 -12.68
CA LEU A 72 3.94 25.62 -14.00
C LEU A 72 3.07 24.76 -14.94
N ASP A 73 3.14 25.01 -16.25
CA ASP A 73 2.37 24.22 -17.21
C ASP A 73 2.76 22.73 -17.22
N ALA A 74 4.00 22.43 -16.86
CA ALA A 74 4.46 21.06 -16.62
C ALA A 74 3.70 20.38 -15.46
N ASP A 75 3.42 21.09 -14.37
CA ASP A 75 2.67 20.57 -13.22
C ASP A 75 1.23 20.25 -13.60
N LYS A 76 0.61 21.07 -14.44
CA LYS A 76 -0.74 20.83 -14.97
C LYS A 76 -0.79 19.58 -15.85
N LYS A 77 0.24 19.32 -16.66
CA LYS A 77 0.36 18.10 -17.46
C LYS A 77 0.45 16.87 -16.56
N ILE A 78 1.31 16.91 -15.54
CA ILE A 78 1.46 15.81 -14.58
C ILE A 78 0.15 15.54 -13.84
N LEU A 79 -0.54 16.59 -13.35
CA LEU A 79 -1.84 16.44 -12.69
C LEU A 79 -2.90 15.84 -13.62
N LYS A 80 -2.88 16.21 -14.89
CA LYS A 80 -3.79 15.66 -15.90
C LYS A 80 -3.52 14.17 -16.12
N LEU A 81 -2.26 13.76 -16.24
CA LEU A 81 -1.87 12.35 -16.35
C LEU A 81 -2.33 11.57 -15.12
N LEU A 82 -1.98 12.01 -13.93
CA LEU A 82 -2.27 11.29 -12.68
C LEU A 82 -3.75 11.24 -12.30
N ASN A 83 -4.56 12.22 -12.72
CA ASN A 83 -5.98 12.29 -12.34
C ASN A 83 -6.97 11.98 -13.46
N LYS A 84 -6.53 11.93 -14.71
CA LYS A 84 -7.43 11.65 -15.84
C LYS A 84 -6.99 10.42 -16.62
N ARG A 85 -5.84 10.45 -17.24
CA ARG A 85 -5.40 9.39 -18.14
C ARG A 85 -3.88 9.27 -18.12
N PRO A 86 -3.34 8.35 -17.31
CA PRO A 86 -1.90 8.15 -17.20
C PRO A 86 -1.27 7.51 -18.43
N ASN A 87 -2.03 6.73 -19.21
CA ASN A 87 -1.58 6.13 -20.46
C ASN A 87 -2.76 5.77 -21.37
N ALA A 88 -2.49 5.18 -22.54
CA ALA A 88 -3.52 4.79 -23.51
C ALA A 88 -4.43 3.65 -23.04
N HIS A 89 -4.00 2.83 -22.09
CA HIS A 89 -4.64 1.58 -21.69
C HIS A 89 -5.37 1.66 -20.35
N LEU A 90 -4.97 2.59 -19.47
CA LEU A 90 -5.49 2.71 -18.12
C LEU A 90 -6.04 4.12 -17.89
N ASP A 91 -7.15 4.20 -17.17
CA ASP A 91 -7.59 5.44 -16.57
C ASP A 91 -6.87 5.70 -15.23
N ALA A 92 -7.02 6.90 -14.71
CA ALA A 92 -6.35 7.31 -13.49
C ALA A 92 -6.81 6.54 -12.24
N TRP A 93 -8.04 6.04 -12.24
CA TRP A 93 -8.55 5.27 -11.11
C TRP A 93 -7.89 3.89 -11.06
N HIS A 94 -7.90 3.15 -12.18
CA HIS A 94 -7.25 1.84 -12.27
C HIS A 94 -5.74 1.92 -12.05
N PHE A 95 -5.10 2.96 -12.58
CA PHE A 95 -3.68 3.20 -12.38
C PHE A 95 -3.33 3.34 -10.89
N LYS A 96 -4.03 4.20 -10.16
CA LYS A 96 -3.83 4.38 -8.71
C LYS A 96 -4.15 3.11 -7.93
N TYR A 97 -5.22 2.40 -8.30
CA TYR A 97 -5.58 1.13 -7.70
C TYR A 97 -4.44 0.09 -7.82
N ILE A 98 -3.90 -0.08 -9.02
CA ILE A 98 -2.81 -1.05 -9.27
C ILE A 98 -1.56 -0.69 -8.48
N ILE A 99 -1.19 0.59 -8.41
CA ILE A 99 -0.03 1.04 -7.62
C ILE A 99 -0.19 0.67 -6.16
N VAL A 100 -1.33 0.98 -5.57
CA VAL A 100 -1.60 0.72 -4.15
C VAL A 100 -1.67 -0.78 -3.87
N ALA A 101 -2.38 -1.53 -4.72
CA ALA A 101 -2.47 -2.97 -4.59
C ALA A 101 -1.09 -3.65 -4.66
N ASN A 102 -0.25 -3.25 -5.62
CA ASN A 102 1.12 -3.76 -5.71
C ASN A 102 1.96 -3.39 -4.50
N MET A 103 1.85 -2.17 -4.00
CA MET A 103 2.56 -1.72 -2.80
C MET A 103 2.15 -2.54 -1.57
N LEU A 104 0.86 -2.81 -1.40
CA LEU A 104 0.35 -3.61 -0.28
C LEU A 104 0.76 -5.08 -0.39
N LEU A 105 0.80 -5.64 -1.60
CA LEU A 105 1.15 -7.04 -1.83
C LEU A 105 2.64 -7.31 -1.76
N ASN A 106 3.46 -6.42 -2.30
CA ASN A 106 4.88 -6.65 -2.53
C ASN A 106 5.79 -5.69 -1.75
N GLY A 107 5.21 -4.74 -1.01
CA GLY A 107 5.95 -3.69 -0.30
C GLY A 107 6.45 -2.56 -1.19
N ASN A 108 6.44 -2.76 -2.51
CA ASN A 108 6.93 -1.79 -3.49
C ASN A 108 6.02 -1.75 -4.72
N SER A 109 5.95 -0.58 -5.35
CA SER A 109 5.34 -0.41 -6.67
C SER A 109 6.25 0.47 -7.53
N TYR A 110 6.52 0.05 -8.75
CA TYR A 110 7.38 0.75 -9.68
C TYR A 110 6.55 1.28 -10.84
N ILE A 111 6.84 2.52 -11.24
CA ILE A 111 6.19 3.19 -12.35
C ILE A 111 7.29 3.62 -13.32
N GLU A 112 7.18 3.18 -14.57
CA GLU A 112 8.01 3.68 -15.65
C GLU A 112 7.43 5.00 -16.17
N ILE A 113 8.28 6.01 -16.33
CA ILE A 113 7.91 7.29 -16.90
C ILE A 113 8.47 7.34 -18.33
N VAL A 114 7.59 7.16 -19.29
CA VAL A 114 7.92 7.38 -20.71
C VAL A 114 7.89 8.88 -20.96
N ARG A 115 8.87 9.37 -21.71
CA ARG A 115 9.01 10.80 -22.03
C ARG A 115 8.97 11.00 -23.54
N ASP A 116 8.34 12.09 -23.95
CA ASP A 116 8.34 12.55 -25.34
C ASP A 116 9.71 13.15 -25.76
N GLU A 117 9.81 13.59 -27.01
CA GLU A 117 11.03 14.20 -27.56
C GLU A 117 11.42 15.51 -26.84
N ASN A 118 10.48 16.16 -26.13
CA ASN A 118 10.69 17.38 -25.35
C ASN A 118 11.09 17.08 -23.89
N GLY A 119 11.06 15.79 -23.50
CA GLY A 119 11.33 15.35 -22.13
C GLY A 119 10.13 15.40 -21.22
N ASP A 120 8.95 15.73 -21.72
CA ASP A 120 7.69 15.72 -20.97
C ASP A 120 7.16 14.29 -20.80
N PRO A 121 6.51 13.96 -19.68
CA PRO A 121 5.84 12.67 -19.52
C PRO A 121 4.68 12.52 -20.52
N ASP A 122 4.65 11.37 -21.20
CA ASP A 122 3.65 11.02 -22.20
C ASP A 122 2.69 9.94 -21.67
#